data_727ae1b546364f641892f4870fc8da42
#
_entry.id   727ae1b546364f641892f4870fc8da42
#
_cell.length_a   1.000
_cell.length_b   1.000
_cell.length_c   1.000
_cell.angle_alpha   90.00
_cell.angle_beta   90.00
_cell.angle_gamma   90.00
#
_symmetry.space_group_name_H-M   'P 1'
#
loop_
_entity.id
_entity.type
_entity.pdbx_description
1 polymer ?
#
loop_
_entity_poly.entity_id
_entity_poly.type
_entity_poly.pdbx_seq_one_letter_code
_entity_poly.pdbx_strand_id
1 'polypeptide(L)'
;RGTNDIEKLIDLLGGTYRQQNVVCARAFDAAIGCVDTRSGATLWTTPARGVTGIAGDAEHLYGVESDGRVRAWQTADGARAWVSERLRWRQLTGPLVLGRSVVVGDETGLVHMLSREDGAALNRLSTDGSAIVATPVAAGNTLVVVTRNGGVFGFMPE
;
A
#
# COMPACT_ATOMS: atom_id res chain seq x y z
N ARG A 1 4.83 -3.05 22.45
CA ARG A 1 6.22 -2.75 22.08
C ARG A 1 7.02 -4.04 21.90
N GLY A 2 7.59 -4.23 20.71
CA GLY A 2 8.33 -5.44 20.37
C GLY A 2 9.69 -5.53 21.02
N THR A 3 10.13 -6.75 21.30
CA THR A 3 11.43 -7.05 21.89
C THR A 3 12.46 -7.48 20.85
N ASN A 4 12.01 -7.80 19.62
CA ASN A 4 12.88 -8.13 18.50
C ASN A 4 12.45 -7.37 17.24
N ASP A 5 13.22 -7.48 16.18
CA ASP A 5 12.97 -6.71 14.96
C ASP A 5 11.63 -7.03 14.30
N ILE A 6 11.20 -8.29 14.38
CA ILE A 6 9.91 -8.70 13.85
C ILE A 6 8.77 -8.02 14.61
N GLU A 7 8.81 -8.09 15.94
CA GLU A 7 7.79 -7.49 16.79
C GLU A 7 7.74 -5.98 16.59
N LYS A 8 8.89 -5.34 16.47
CA LYS A 8 8.96 -3.89 16.19
C LYS A 8 8.32 -3.53 14.86
N LEU A 9 8.52 -4.33 13.84
CA LEU A 9 7.90 -4.09 12.54
C LEU A 9 6.40 -4.30 12.58
N ILE A 10 5.93 -5.30 13.32
CA ILE A 10 4.50 -5.63 13.41
C ILE A 10 3.77 -4.68 14.34
N ASP A 11 4.35 -4.33 15.47
CA ASP A 11 3.71 -3.48 16.47
C ASP A 11 3.42 -2.05 15.97
N LEU A 12 4.09 -1.61 14.93
CA LEU A 12 3.99 -0.23 14.45
C LEU A 12 2.92 -0.02 13.38
N LEU A 13 2.10 -1.05 13.08
CA LEU A 13 1.46 -1.02 11.78
C LEU A 13 -0.01 -1.22 11.66
N GLY A 14 -0.50 -0.50 10.68
CA GLY A 14 -1.68 -0.88 9.94
C GLY A 14 -1.38 -1.87 8.83
N GLY A 15 -1.77 -2.35 7.94
CA GLY A 15 -1.59 -3.29 6.85
C GLY A 15 -0.20 -3.88 6.68
N THR A 16 -0.15 -5.18 6.68
CA THR A 16 1.04 -5.97 6.39
C THR A 16 0.81 -6.81 5.15
N TYR A 17 1.88 -7.31 4.55
CA TYR A 17 1.80 -8.30 3.49
C TYR A 17 2.42 -9.60 3.95
N ARG A 18 1.74 -10.70 3.67
CA ARG A 18 2.26 -12.03 4.00
C ARG A 18 2.17 -12.95 2.81
N GLN A 19 3.26 -13.68 2.57
CA GLN A 19 3.31 -14.78 1.62
C GLN A 19 4.07 -15.93 2.27
N GLN A 20 3.38 -17.06 2.52
CA GLN A 20 3.97 -18.22 3.19
C GLN A 20 4.63 -17.82 4.51
N ASN A 21 5.95 -17.98 4.62
CA ASN A 21 6.71 -17.69 5.84
C ASN A 21 7.38 -16.32 5.83
N VAL A 22 7.03 -15.46 4.86
CA VAL A 22 7.57 -14.10 4.77
C VAL A 22 6.47 -13.12 5.14
N VAL A 23 6.76 -12.27 6.11
CA VAL A 23 5.88 -11.15 6.48
C VAL A 23 6.63 -9.85 6.23
N CYS A 24 5.98 -8.95 5.52
CA CYS A 24 6.51 -7.64 5.21
C CYS A 24 5.64 -6.56 5.85
N ALA A 25 6.29 -5.53 6.34
CA ALA A 25 5.62 -4.50 7.12
C ALA A 25 6.34 -3.16 7.00
N ARG A 26 5.63 -2.09 7.37
CA ARG A 26 6.20 -0.75 7.44
C ARG A 26 6.40 -0.35 8.91
N ALA A 27 7.58 0.12 9.23
CA ALA A 27 7.83 0.89 10.44
C ALA A 27 7.43 2.34 10.17
N PHE A 28 6.65 2.92 11.09
CA PHE A 28 6.08 4.26 10.93
C PHE A 28 7.13 5.29 10.52
N ASP A 29 6.95 5.88 9.37
CA ASP A 29 7.75 6.95 8.76
C ASP A 29 9.28 6.70 8.78
N ALA A 30 9.69 5.44 8.76
CA ALA A 30 11.11 5.09 8.90
C ALA A 30 11.58 4.09 7.86
N ALA A 31 10.92 2.94 7.75
CA ALA A 31 11.41 1.85 6.93
C ALA A 31 10.29 0.90 6.51
N ILE A 32 10.57 0.10 5.51
CA ILE A 32 9.83 -1.14 5.24
C ILE A 32 10.81 -2.31 5.32
N GLY A 33 10.30 -3.50 5.56
CA GLY A 33 11.13 -4.69 5.62
C GLY A 33 10.33 -5.97 5.61
N CYS A 34 11.03 -7.05 5.40
CA CYS A 34 10.47 -8.40 5.42
C CYS A 34 11.25 -9.29 6.38
N VAL A 35 10.54 -10.21 7.00
CA VAL A 35 11.11 -11.15 7.96
C VAL A 35 10.69 -12.57 7.61
N ASP A 36 11.53 -13.53 7.93
CA ASP A 36 11.19 -14.96 7.88
C ASP A 36 10.57 -15.35 9.22
N THR A 37 9.32 -15.75 9.20
CA THR A 37 8.60 -16.08 10.44
C THR A 37 9.04 -17.40 11.07
N ARG A 38 9.74 -18.26 10.32
CA ARG A 38 10.25 -19.54 10.86
C ARG A 38 11.48 -19.36 11.72
N SER A 39 12.37 -18.46 11.31
CA SER A 39 13.64 -18.21 12.00
C SER A 39 13.63 -16.95 12.85
N GLY A 40 12.70 -16.04 12.58
CA GLY A 40 12.71 -14.71 13.17
C GLY A 40 13.74 -13.78 12.53
N ALA A 41 14.40 -14.20 11.46
CA ALA A 41 15.43 -13.39 10.84
C ALA A 41 14.85 -12.29 9.98
N THR A 42 15.41 -11.09 10.08
CA THR A 42 15.13 -10.02 9.13
C THR A 42 15.79 -10.36 7.80
N LEU A 43 14.99 -10.44 6.73
CA LEU A 43 15.50 -10.72 5.40
C LEU A 43 16.13 -9.47 4.78
N TRP A 44 15.45 -8.35 4.91
CA TRP A 44 15.96 -7.05 4.49
C TRP A 44 15.12 -5.94 5.10
N THR A 45 15.70 -4.75 5.17
CA THR A 45 15.01 -3.49 5.47
C THR A 45 15.52 -2.42 4.54
N THR A 46 14.69 -1.43 4.25
CA THR A 46 15.09 -0.25 3.47
C THR A 46 14.39 0.99 4.02
N PRO A 47 15.07 2.14 4.05
CA PRO A 47 14.44 3.39 4.48
C PRO A 47 13.25 3.73 3.58
N ALA A 48 12.16 4.14 4.20
CA ALA A 48 10.96 4.58 3.49
C ALA A 48 10.17 5.54 4.37
N ARG A 49 9.76 6.67 3.81
CA ARG A 49 9.00 7.69 4.53
C ARG A 49 7.53 7.52 4.20
N GLY A 50 6.74 7.15 5.19
CA GLY A 50 5.30 6.96 5.02
C GLY A 50 4.66 6.41 6.27
N VAL A 51 3.34 6.59 6.38
CA VAL A 51 2.59 6.31 7.60
C VAL A 51 1.39 5.40 7.37
N THR A 52 1.11 5.04 6.12
CA THR A 52 0.03 4.10 5.80
C THR A 52 0.56 2.68 5.69
N GLY A 53 -0.34 1.70 5.71
CA GLY A 53 0.02 0.31 5.48
C GLY A 53 0.59 0.08 4.09
N ILE A 54 1.03 -1.13 3.86
CA ILE A 54 1.55 -1.57 2.57
C ILE A 54 0.67 -2.69 2.01
N ALA A 55 0.80 -2.94 0.73
CA ALA A 55 0.23 -4.10 0.06
C ALA A 55 1.33 -4.80 -0.73
N GLY A 56 1.07 -5.99 -1.21
CA GLY A 56 2.08 -6.69 -1.96
C GLY A 56 1.52 -7.82 -2.81
N ASP A 57 2.40 -8.34 -3.63
CA ASP A 57 2.23 -9.59 -4.37
C ASP A 57 3.56 -10.35 -4.32
N ALA A 58 3.66 -11.44 -5.09
CA ALA A 58 4.86 -12.28 -5.06
C ALA A 58 6.13 -11.55 -5.49
N GLU A 59 6.01 -10.51 -6.30
CA GLU A 59 7.15 -9.79 -6.88
C GLU A 59 7.45 -8.48 -6.20
N HIS A 60 6.40 -7.73 -5.81
CA HIS A 60 6.53 -6.37 -5.32
C HIS A 60 5.79 -6.12 -4.02
N LEU A 61 6.35 -5.21 -3.23
CA LEU A 61 5.63 -4.48 -2.19
C LEU A 61 5.30 -3.09 -2.71
N TYR A 62 4.14 -2.58 -2.31
CA TYR A 62 3.66 -1.26 -2.69
C TYR A 62 3.39 -0.43 -1.46
N GLY A 63 3.80 0.82 -1.49
CA GLY A 63 3.56 1.76 -0.41
C GLY A 63 3.42 3.18 -0.92
N VAL A 64 2.82 4.02 -0.08
CA VAL A 64 2.67 5.44 -0.36
C VAL A 64 3.60 6.21 0.56
N GLU A 65 4.35 7.14 0.01
CA GLU A 65 5.21 8.02 0.79
C GLU A 65 4.44 9.23 1.30
N SER A 66 4.98 9.88 2.33
CA SER A 66 4.31 11.02 2.98
C SER A 66 4.00 12.17 2.04
N ASP A 67 4.74 12.30 0.94
CA ASP A 67 4.52 13.35 -0.06
C ASP A 67 3.60 12.94 -1.22
N GLY A 68 3.00 11.74 -1.15
CA GLY A 68 2.09 11.25 -2.19
C GLY A 68 2.76 10.46 -3.30
N ARG A 69 4.07 10.25 -3.26
CA ARG A 69 4.69 9.32 -4.21
C ARG A 69 4.26 7.90 -3.89
N VAL A 70 3.93 7.14 -4.92
CA VAL A 70 3.62 5.72 -4.81
C VAL A 70 4.85 4.93 -5.26
N ARG A 71 5.31 4.01 -4.43
CA ARG A 71 6.50 3.22 -4.71
C ARG A 71 6.23 1.74 -4.73
N ALA A 72 7.08 1.04 -5.49
CA ALA A 72 7.18 -0.40 -5.43
C ALA A 72 8.64 -0.81 -5.14
N TRP A 73 8.77 -1.86 -4.35
CA TRP A 73 10.06 -2.48 -4.04
C TRP A 73 9.99 -3.95 -4.39
N GLN A 74 11.13 -4.53 -4.75
CA GLN A 74 11.22 -5.97 -4.94
C GLN A 74 10.98 -6.69 -3.60
N THR A 75 10.05 -7.61 -3.56
CA THR A 75 9.76 -8.37 -2.34
C THR A 75 10.98 -9.19 -1.89
N ALA A 76 11.79 -9.65 -2.84
CA ALA A 76 12.92 -10.53 -2.55
C ALA A 76 14.05 -9.84 -1.77
N ASP A 77 14.34 -8.58 -2.05
CA ASP A 77 15.54 -7.91 -1.52
C ASP A 77 15.35 -6.45 -1.13
N GLY A 78 14.15 -5.89 -1.34
CA GLY A 78 13.87 -4.50 -1.04
C GLY A 78 14.43 -3.50 -2.04
N ALA A 79 14.96 -3.95 -3.16
CA ALA A 79 15.42 -3.05 -4.20
C ALA A 79 14.24 -2.27 -4.80
N ARG A 80 14.49 -1.05 -5.21
CA ARG A 80 13.45 -0.22 -5.85
C ARG A 80 13.03 -0.81 -7.18
N ALA A 81 11.72 -0.98 -7.37
CA ALA A 81 11.15 -1.42 -8.64
C ALA A 81 10.71 -0.23 -9.48
N TRP A 82 9.88 0.63 -8.91
CA TRP A 82 9.44 1.85 -9.58
C TRP A 82 8.94 2.90 -8.57
N VAL A 83 8.82 4.12 -9.02
CA VAL A 83 8.19 5.22 -8.30
C VAL A 83 7.29 5.99 -9.25
N SER A 84 6.08 6.34 -8.79
CA SER A 84 5.18 7.24 -9.49
C SER A 84 5.06 8.55 -8.72
N GLU A 85 5.30 9.65 -9.40
CA GLU A 85 5.15 11.00 -8.83
C GLU A 85 3.85 11.68 -9.27
N ARG A 86 2.98 10.96 -9.98
CA ARG A 86 1.73 11.50 -10.52
C ARG A 86 0.80 12.08 -9.47
N LEU A 87 0.79 11.45 -8.28
CA LEU A 87 -0.10 11.80 -7.18
C LEU A 87 0.60 12.59 -6.09
N ARG A 88 1.78 13.08 -6.37
CA ARG A 88 2.56 13.86 -5.43
C ARG A 88 1.76 15.04 -4.89
N TRP A 89 1.91 15.27 -3.60
CA TRP A 89 1.23 16.31 -2.81
C TRP A 89 -0.26 16.04 -2.53
N ARG A 90 -0.80 14.91 -2.96
CA ARG A 90 -2.11 14.46 -2.51
C ARG A 90 -1.98 13.66 -1.23
N GLN A 91 -3.02 13.69 -0.41
CA GLN A 91 -3.13 12.81 0.75
C GLN A 91 -3.76 11.50 0.31
N LEU A 92 -2.97 10.45 0.30
CA LEU A 92 -3.38 9.15 -0.20
C LEU A 92 -3.66 8.17 0.93
N THR A 93 -4.58 7.25 0.69
CA THR A 93 -4.76 6.08 1.55
C THR A 93 -3.61 5.10 1.36
N GLY A 94 -3.55 4.09 2.22
CA GLY A 94 -2.73 2.92 1.95
C GLY A 94 -3.19 2.24 0.66
N PRO A 95 -2.31 1.49 0.01
CA PRO A 95 -2.61 0.85 -1.26
C PRO A 95 -3.36 -0.46 -1.09
N LEU A 96 -4.15 -0.81 -2.11
CA LEU A 96 -4.76 -2.11 -2.29
C LEU A 96 -4.28 -2.69 -3.61
N VAL A 97 -3.90 -3.95 -3.64
CA VAL A 97 -3.65 -4.67 -4.90
C VAL A 97 -4.95 -5.31 -5.37
N LEU A 98 -5.38 -4.99 -6.57
CA LEU A 98 -6.58 -5.54 -7.18
C LEU A 98 -6.35 -5.73 -8.68
N GLY A 99 -6.45 -6.98 -9.16
CA GLY A 99 -6.15 -7.30 -10.55
C GLY A 99 -4.73 -6.87 -10.94
N ARG A 100 -4.61 -6.11 -11.99
CA ARG A 100 -3.32 -5.57 -12.45
C ARG A 100 -2.95 -4.22 -11.83
N SER A 101 -3.74 -3.77 -10.86
CA SER A 101 -3.64 -2.41 -10.34
C SER A 101 -3.20 -2.35 -8.90
N VAL A 102 -2.52 -1.28 -8.58
CA VAL A 102 -2.39 -0.74 -7.22
C VAL A 102 -3.40 0.40 -7.11
N VAL A 103 -4.27 0.32 -6.11
CA VAL A 103 -5.40 1.24 -5.93
C VAL A 103 -5.16 2.10 -4.71
N VAL A 104 -5.30 3.41 -4.84
CA VAL A 104 -5.23 4.38 -3.73
C VAL A 104 -6.36 5.39 -3.87
N GLY A 105 -6.90 5.82 -2.74
CA GLY A 105 -7.86 6.92 -2.68
C GLY A 105 -7.20 8.22 -2.25
N ASP A 106 -7.79 9.37 -2.58
CA ASP A 106 -7.25 10.66 -2.20
C ASP A 106 -8.25 11.54 -1.42
N GLU A 107 -7.78 12.71 -0.98
CA GLU A 107 -8.56 13.65 -0.18
C GLU A 107 -9.70 14.32 -0.94
N THR A 108 -9.72 14.22 -2.26
CA THR A 108 -10.79 14.79 -3.10
C THR A 108 -11.80 13.75 -3.54
N GLY A 109 -11.72 12.54 -3.02
CA GLY A 109 -12.66 11.47 -3.34
C GLY A 109 -12.34 10.72 -4.63
N LEU A 110 -11.17 10.93 -5.20
CA LEU A 110 -10.74 10.19 -6.40
C LEU A 110 -10.07 8.88 -6.00
N VAL A 111 -10.34 7.85 -6.79
CA VAL A 111 -9.69 6.55 -6.69
C VAL A 111 -8.77 6.42 -7.89
N HIS A 112 -7.48 6.24 -7.62
CA HIS A 112 -6.44 6.11 -8.64
C HIS A 112 -6.01 4.66 -8.76
N MET A 113 -5.89 4.18 -9.98
CA MET A 113 -5.43 2.82 -10.28
C MET A 113 -4.17 2.92 -11.12
N LEU A 114 -3.08 2.43 -10.56
CA LEU A 114 -1.76 2.42 -11.19
C LEU A 114 -1.36 1.00 -11.53
N SER A 115 -0.58 0.82 -12.59
CA SER A 115 -0.05 -0.49 -12.96
C SER A 115 0.90 -1.02 -11.89
N ARG A 116 0.72 -2.28 -11.49
CA ARG A 116 1.66 -2.95 -10.60
C ARG A 116 3.06 -3.09 -11.20
N GLU A 117 3.15 -3.12 -12.51
CA GLU A 117 4.42 -3.38 -13.19
C GLU A 117 5.34 -2.16 -13.19
N ASP A 118 4.79 -0.97 -13.41
CA ASP A 118 5.61 0.22 -13.63
C ASP A 118 5.04 1.52 -13.02
N GLY A 119 3.88 1.45 -12.38
CA GLY A 119 3.24 2.62 -11.77
C GLY A 119 2.53 3.54 -12.76
N ALA A 120 2.38 3.13 -14.02
CA ALA A 120 1.66 3.92 -15.00
C ALA A 120 0.18 4.06 -14.64
N ALA A 121 -0.44 5.20 -14.97
CA ALA A 121 -1.84 5.42 -14.72
C ALA A 121 -2.69 4.51 -15.61
N LEU A 122 -3.60 3.73 -15.01
CA LEU A 122 -4.51 2.84 -15.71
C LEU A 122 -5.94 3.38 -15.71
N ASN A 123 -6.40 3.90 -14.57
CA ASN A 123 -7.78 4.37 -14.44
C ASN A 123 -7.90 5.34 -13.27
N ARG A 124 -8.98 6.11 -13.28
CA ARG A 124 -9.35 7.00 -12.20
C ARG A 124 -10.86 7.01 -12.07
N LEU A 125 -11.36 6.80 -10.85
CA LEU A 125 -12.79 6.73 -10.56
C LEU A 125 -13.17 7.86 -9.63
N SER A 126 -14.37 8.40 -9.80
CA SER A 126 -14.87 9.49 -8.98
C SER A 126 -15.88 8.98 -7.96
N THR A 127 -15.93 9.62 -6.80
CA THR A 127 -16.93 9.39 -5.77
C THR A 127 -17.74 10.67 -5.52
N ASP A 128 -17.90 11.09 -4.28
CA ASP A 128 -18.74 12.24 -3.93
C ASP A 128 -17.95 13.53 -3.66
N GLY A 129 -16.65 13.53 -3.91
CA GLY A 129 -15.80 14.71 -3.70
C GLY A 129 -15.27 14.85 -2.26
N SER A 130 -15.76 14.06 -1.31
CA SER A 130 -15.21 14.04 0.02
C SER A 130 -14.07 13.03 0.14
N ALA A 131 -13.21 13.21 1.14
CA ALA A 131 -11.97 12.46 1.27
C ALA A 131 -12.20 10.95 1.42
N ILE A 132 -11.37 10.16 0.78
CA ILE A 132 -11.22 8.74 1.04
C ILE A 132 -10.10 8.63 2.07
N VAL A 133 -10.42 8.17 3.28
CA VAL A 133 -9.46 8.13 4.39
C VAL A 133 -9.03 6.71 4.76
N ALA A 134 -9.87 5.72 4.46
CA ALA A 134 -9.54 4.32 4.69
C ALA A 134 -9.05 3.67 3.39
N THR A 135 -8.11 2.75 3.54
CA THR A 135 -7.65 1.94 2.40
C THR A 135 -8.85 1.27 1.73
N PRO A 136 -8.98 1.35 0.42
CA PRO A 136 -10.02 0.62 -0.30
C PRO A 136 -9.93 -0.88 -0.03
N VAL A 137 -11.07 -1.56 -0.10
CA VAL A 137 -11.13 -3.01 0.09
C VAL A 137 -11.68 -3.70 -1.14
N ALA A 138 -11.31 -4.96 -1.31
CA ALA A 138 -11.84 -5.80 -2.37
C ALA A 138 -12.79 -6.83 -1.78
N ALA A 139 -13.97 -6.95 -2.40
CA ALA A 139 -14.91 -8.03 -2.12
C ALA A 139 -15.10 -8.80 -3.43
N GLY A 140 -14.39 -9.92 -3.58
CA GLY A 140 -14.25 -10.58 -4.88
C GLY A 140 -13.56 -9.65 -5.87
N ASN A 141 -14.20 -9.37 -7.00
CA ASN A 141 -13.71 -8.43 -8.01
C ASN A 141 -14.29 -7.02 -7.84
N THR A 142 -15.06 -6.79 -6.80
CA THR A 142 -15.65 -5.47 -6.52
C THR A 142 -14.73 -4.67 -5.63
N LEU A 143 -14.39 -3.48 -6.08
CA LEU A 143 -13.66 -2.49 -5.29
C LEU A 143 -14.68 -1.71 -4.45
N VAL A 144 -14.45 -1.63 -3.15
CA VAL A 144 -15.33 -0.90 -2.23
C VAL A 144 -14.55 0.25 -1.60
N VAL A 145 -15.12 1.44 -1.68
CA VAL A 145 -14.52 2.68 -1.20
C VAL A 145 -15.53 3.42 -0.33
N VAL A 146 -15.06 3.94 0.79
CA VAL A 146 -15.89 4.72 1.73
C VAL A 146 -15.34 6.13 1.82
N THR A 147 -16.23 7.12 1.74
CA THR A 147 -15.85 8.53 1.84
C THR A 147 -16.19 9.12 3.19
N ARG A 148 -15.55 10.25 3.50
CA ARG A 148 -15.76 10.97 4.78
C ARG A 148 -17.21 11.39 4.98
N ASN A 149 -17.94 11.73 3.91
CA ASN A 149 -19.35 12.10 4.01
C ASN A 149 -20.27 10.88 4.18
N GLY A 150 -19.74 9.68 4.35
CA GLY A 150 -20.52 8.46 4.57
C GLY A 150 -20.97 7.75 3.30
N GLY A 151 -20.46 8.16 2.15
CA GLY A 151 -20.71 7.44 0.89
C GLY A 151 -20.01 6.09 0.87
N VAL A 152 -20.69 5.08 0.35
CA VAL A 152 -20.13 3.74 0.09
C VAL A 152 -20.27 3.47 -1.40
N PHE A 153 -19.15 3.28 -2.07
CA PHE A 153 -19.10 3.14 -3.53
C PHE A 153 -18.51 1.79 -3.90
N GLY A 154 -19.19 1.10 -4.80
CA GLY A 154 -18.71 -0.16 -5.35
C GLY A 154 -18.38 0.01 -6.83
N PHE A 155 -17.23 -0.49 -7.24
CA PHE A 155 -16.78 -0.46 -8.62
C PHE A 155 -16.35 -1.86 -9.04
N MET A 156 -16.56 -2.17 -10.31
CA MET A 156 -16.05 -3.39 -10.93
C MET A 156 -15.04 -2.98 -12.01
N PRO A 157 -13.83 -2.56 -11.63
CA PRO A 157 -12.84 -2.11 -12.60
C PRO A 157 -12.32 -3.29 -13.42
N GLU A 158 -12.03 -3.04 -14.65
CA GLU A 158 -11.43 -4.03 -15.55
C GLU A 158 -9.90 -4.06 -15.43
#